data_fe59f58694cb88d3b10f89e1db13cfee
#
_entry.id   fe59f58694cb88d3b10f89e1db13cfee
#
_cell.length_a   1.000
_cell.length_b   1.000
_cell.length_c   1.000
_cell.angle_alpha   90.00
_cell.angle_beta   90.00
_cell.angle_gamma   90.00
#
_symmetry.space_group_name_H-M   'P 1'
#
loop_
_entity.id
_entity.type
_entity.pdbx_description
1 polymer ?
#
loop_
_entity_poly.entity_id
_entity_poly.type
_entity_poly.pdbx_seq_one_letter_code
_entity_poly.pdbx_strand_id
1 'polypeptide(L)'
;MRRKKLIINAIIMTFSTIIFGFISMFFRVYLSKKIGPEGMGLYQLIMSVYIMAVTFSSAGIRIAITRLVAEQVGKGNNKGIRTIVNKGCIYSLFFSVLTSIVLFYGAEYIGNVFLKDARSVLSLKILAYSLPFIGISSCLSGYFYGAREVVKSVSAEILEHLLMMVISIVAITIFVGTNIENICALISVGMAVGDIVSCIYAYILCALKTRPLSRTVCCSNYNECRLSDISKIAFPIASSSYIQSGLRTIEDILIPNALRMSGTSISASLSIFGMIKGMALPIINFPAVFLSSFATLIIPEISEAHSLNRNKMVNFIISNVFRITFIISIFASGVFIAF
;
A
#
# COMPACT_ATOMS: atom_id res chain seq x y z
N MET A 1 6.16 19.09 24.41
CA MET A 1 6.96 18.29 23.48
C MET A 1 6.16 17.23 22.70
N ARG A 2 5.26 16.47 23.34
CA ARG A 2 4.47 15.37 22.74
C ARG A 2 3.55 15.82 21.59
N ARG A 3 2.84 16.97 21.76
CA ARG A 3 1.90 17.54 20.76
C ARG A 3 2.60 18.03 19.48
N LYS A 4 3.77 18.70 19.62
CA LYS A 4 4.57 19.12 18.44
C LYS A 4 4.99 17.95 17.56
N LYS A 5 5.44 16.82 18.14
CA LYS A 5 5.82 15.63 17.38
C LYS A 5 4.64 15.00 16.63
N LEU A 6 3.44 14.98 17.21
CA LEU A 6 2.24 14.47 16.55
C LEU A 6 1.86 15.31 15.33
N ILE A 7 1.87 16.63 15.46
CA ILE A 7 1.57 17.55 14.36
C ILE A 7 2.63 17.41 13.24
N ILE A 8 3.91 17.37 13.59
CA ILE A 8 4.98 17.20 12.62
C ILE A 8 4.83 15.86 11.87
N ASN A 9 4.57 14.77 12.58
CA ASN A 9 4.35 13.46 11.94
C ASN A 9 3.13 13.47 11.00
N ALA A 10 2.04 14.11 11.39
CA ALA A 10 0.85 14.25 10.55
C ALA A 10 1.16 15.06 9.27
N ILE A 11 1.86 16.19 9.40
CA ILE A 11 2.30 17.01 8.26
C ILE A 11 3.19 16.21 7.32
N ILE A 12 4.17 15.47 7.85
CA ILE A 12 5.07 14.64 7.05
C ILE A 12 4.29 13.57 6.29
N MET A 13 3.36 12.88 6.95
CA MET A 13 2.51 11.87 6.30
C MET A 13 1.69 12.47 5.16
N THR A 14 1.03 13.60 5.41
CA THR A 14 0.21 14.29 4.40
C THR A 14 1.04 14.73 3.21
N PHE A 15 2.18 15.38 3.47
CA PHE A 15 3.07 15.85 2.41
C PHE A 15 3.63 14.69 1.59
N SER A 16 4.01 13.59 2.24
CA SER A 16 4.47 12.36 1.57
C SER A 16 3.37 11.75 0.69
N THR A 17 2.13 11.68 1.16
CA THR A 17 1.01 11.13 0.39
C THR A 17 0.76 11.96 -0.88
N ILE A 18 0.85 13.29 -0.79
CA ILE A 18 0.71 14.18 -1.94
C ILE A 18 1.84 13.95 -2.95
N ILE A 19 3.08 13.92 -2.48
CA ILE A 19 4.25 13.66 -3.34
C ILE A 19 4.11 12.30 -4.04
N PHE A 20 3.74 11.25 -3.30
CA PHE A 20 3.51 9.93 -3.90
C PHE A 20 2.40 9.94 -4.94
N GLY A 21 1.32 10.68 -4.71
CA GLY A 21 0.25 10.86 -5.67
C GLY A 21 0.74 11.45 -7.00
N PHE A 22 1.54 12.51 -6.93
CA PHE A 22 2.15 13.13 -8.12
C PHE A 22 3.11 12.19 -8.83
N ILE A 23 4.05 11.59 -8.09
CA ILE A 23 5.04 10.69 -8.64
C ILE A 23 4.36 9.48 -9.33
N SER A 24 3.38 8.86 -8.67
CA SER A 24 2.62 7.75 -9.24
C SER A 24 1.84 8.15 -10.50
N MET A 25 1.29 9.37 -10.54
CA MET A 25 0.60 9.87 -11.72
C MET A 25 1.56 10.06 -12.91
N PHE A 26 2.71 10.70 -12.69
CA PHE A 26 3.73 10.86 -13.74
C PHE A 26 4.23 9.52 -14.26
N PHE A 27 4.47 8.57 -13.37
CA PHE A 27 4.88 7.22 -13.75
C PHE A 27 3.81 6.50 -14.60
N ARG A 28 2.53 6.61 -14.24
CA ARG A 28 1.42 6.06 -15.03
C ARG A 28 1.31 6.68 -16.42
N VAL A 29 1.48 8.01 -16.54
CA VAL A 29 1.52 8.71 -17.82
C VAL A 29 2.69 8.22 -18.66
N TYR A 30 3.87 8.05 -18.07
CA TYR A 30 5.03 7.48 -18.75
C TYR A 30 4.75 6.06 -19.25
N LEU A 31 4.22 5.19 -18.39
CA LEU A 31 3.87 3.81 -18.76
C LEU A 31 2.85 3.80 -19.89
N SER A 32 1.79 4.59 -19.80
CA SER A 32 0.72 4.60 -20.80
C SER A 32 1.23 4.96 -22.20
N LYS A 33 2.22 5.86 -22.28
CA LYS A 33 2.89 6.22 -23.55
C LYS A 33 3.77 5.10 -24.09
N LYS A 34 4.35 4.26 -23.22
CA LYS A 34 5.29 3.20 -23.61
C LYS A 34 4.61 1.87 -23.95
N ILE A 35 3.61 1.47 -23.16
CA ILE A 35 2.95 0.15 -23.32
C ILE A 35 1.58 0.23 -23.99
N GLY A 36 1.06 1.44 -24.20
CA GLY A 36 -0.25 1.66 -24.83
C GLY A 36 -1.44 1.19 -23.99
N PRO A 37 -2.67 1.32 -24.52
CA PRO A 37 -3.88 0.97 -23.80
C PRO A 37 -3.99 -0.51 -23.44
N GLU A 38 -3.63 -1.41 -24.38
CA GLU A 38 -3.68 -2.86 -24.16
C GLU A 38 -2.70 -3.29 -23.04
N GLY A 39 -1.47 -2.79 -23.08
CA GLY A 39 -0.47 -3.08 -22.07
C GLY A 39 -0.85 -2.52 -20.70
N MET A 40 -1.49 -1.34 -20.64
CA MET A 40 -2.04 -0.78 -19.40
C MET A 40 -3.18 -1.66 -18.86
N GLY A 41 -4.00 -2.24 -19.71
CA GLY A 41 -5.04 -3.18 -19.31
C GLY A 41 -4.47 -4.45 -18.68
N LEU A 42 -3.47 -5.05 -19.34
CA LEU A 42 -2.77 -6.23 -18.80
C LEU A 42 -2.08 -5.91 -17.48
N TYR A 43 -1.35 -4.79 -17.41
CA TYR A 43 -0.71 -4.32 -16.17
C TYR A 43 -1.71 -4.14 -15.03
N GLN A 44 -2.87 -3.54 -15.30
CA GLN A 44 -3.91 -3.32 -14.29
C GLN A 44 -4.51 -4.65 -13.77
N LEU A 45 -4.70 -5.65 -14.65
CA LEU A 45 -5.14 -6.98 -14.24
C LEU A 45 -4.11 -7.69 -13.35
N ILE A 46 -2.83 -7.64 -13.72
CA ILE A 46 -1.74 -8.18 -12.90
C ILE A 46 -1.73 -7.52 -11.53
N MET A 47 -1.85 -6.18 -11.51
CA MET A 47 -1.84 -5.40 -10.26
C MET A 47 -3.05 -5.70 -9.38
N SER A 48 -4.23 -5.99 -9.93
CA SER A 48 -5.40 -6.32 -9.11
C SER A 48 -5.21 -7.62 -8.33
N VAL A 49 -4.64 -8.65 -8.98
CA VAL A 49 -4.29 -9.92 -8.34
C VAL A 49 -3.17 -9.73 -7.31
N TYR A 50 -2.14 -8.94 -7.67
CA TYR A 50 -1.03 -8.67 -6.77
C TYR A 50 -1.44 -7.91 -5.51
N ILE A 51 -2.28 -6.87 -5.63
CA ILE A 51 -2.81 -6.11 -4.49
C ILE A 51 -3.64 -7.02 -3.57
N MET A 52 -4.40 -7.95 -4.14
CA MET A 52 -5.11 -8.96 -3.37
C MET A 52 -4.12 -9.84 -2.58
N ALA A 53 -3.07 -10.34 -3.22
CA ALA A 53 -2.02 -11.15 -2.58
C ALA A 53 -1.27 -10.35 -1.49
N VAL A 54 -0.92 -9.09 -1.74
CA VAL A 54 -0.32 -8.18 -0.75
C VAL A 54 -1.26 -7.99 0.45
N THR A 55 -2.56 -7.86 0.20
CA THR A 55 -3.56 -7.73 1.27
C THR A 55 -3.59 -8.99 2.14
N PHE A 56 -3.58 -10.19 1.55
CA PHE A 56 -3.49 -11.44 2.31
C PHE A 56 -2.19 -11.56 3.11
N SER A 57 -1.09 -11.09 2.55
CA SER A 57 0.23 -11.13 3.17
C SER A 57 0.38 -10.16 4.36
N SER A 58 -0.25 -8.97 4.30
CA SER A 58 0.06 -7.85 5.21
C SER A 58 -1.13 -7.29 5.98
N ALA A 59 -2.39 -7.67 5.64
CA ALA A 59 -3.56 -7.08 6.26
C ALA A 59 -3.65 -7.38 7.75
N GLY A 60 -3.99 -6.33 8.49
CA GLY A 60 -4.16 -6.39 9.94
C GLY A 60 -2.86 -6.34 10.75
N ILE A 61 -1.73 -6.86 10.21
CA ILE A 61 -0.47 -6.93 10.98
C ILE A 61 0.07 -5.54 11.32
N ARG A 62 0.07 -4.61 10.36
CA ARG A 62 0.53 -3.22 10.58
C ARG A 62 -0.22 -2.57 11.75
N ILE A 63 -1.54 -2.68 11.77
CA ILE A 63 -2.39 -2.06 12.81
C ILE A 63 -2.22 -2.77 14.14
N ALA A 64 -2.16 -4.10 14.16
CA ALA A 64 -1.96 -4.89 15.37
C ALA A 64 -0.62 -4.55 16.04
N ILE A 65 0.47 -4.53 15.27
CA ILE A 65 1.79 -4.18 15.78
C ILE A 65 1.84 -2.72 16.23
N THR A 66 1.26 -1.79 15.46
CA THR A 66 1.19 -0.38 15.87
C THR A 66 0.54 -0.22 17.24
N ARG A 67 -0.59 -0.89 17.47
CA ARG A 67 -1.32 -0.83 18.76
C ARG A 67 -0.51 -1.44 19.89
N LEU A 68 0.00 -2.67 19.71
CA LEU A 68 0.75 -3.38 20.75
C LEU A 68 2.06 -2.67 21.11
N VAL A 69 2.79 -2.16 20.12
CA VAL A 69 4.02 -1.38 20.34
C VAL A 69 3.71 -0.06 21.04
N ALA A 70 2.68 0.67 20.64
CA ALA A 70 2.29 1.92 21.29
C ALA A 70 1.94 1.71 22.76
N GLU A 71 1.30 0.60 23.10
CA GLU A 71 1.01 0.21 24.50
C GLU A 71 2.29 -0.03 25.30
N GLN A 72 3.26 -0.76 24.74
CA GLN A 72 4.53 -1.02 25.42
C GLN A 72 5.41 0.23 25.53
N VAL A 73 5.38 1.10 24.53
CA VAL A 73 6.05 2.41 24.61
C VAL A 73 5.44 3.26 25.73
N GLY A 74 4.10 3.21 25.92
CA GLY A 74 3.43 3.87 27.03
C GLY A 74 3.86 3.35 28.41
N LYS A 75 4.13 2.05 28.51
CA LYS A 75 4.61 1.37 29.73
C LYS A 75 6.13 1.46 29.92
N GLY A 76 6.89 2.01 28.97
CA GLY A 76 8.37 2.08 29.03
C GLY A 76 9.07 0.71 28.89
N ASN A 77 8.38 -0.32 28.39
CA ASN A 77 8.88 -1.69 28.34
C ASN A 77 9.59 -2.00 27.03
N ASN A 78 10.87 -1.76 26.97
CA ASN A 78 11.70 -1.97 25.78
C ASN A 78 11.85 -3.45 25.36
N LYS A 79 11.88 -4.39 26.34
CA LYS A 79 11.94 -5.83 26.04
C LYS A 79 10.65 -6.30 25.39
N GLY A 80 9.51 -5.81 25.87
CA GLY A 80 8.19 -6.10 25.30
C GLY A 80 8.08 -5.66 23.85
N ILE A 81 8.60 -4.49 23.51
CA ILE A 81 8.63 -3.99 22.12
C ILE A 81 9.37 -4.96 21.20
N ARG A 82 10.58 -5.38 21.60
CA ARG A 82 11.39 -6.32 20.79
C ARG A 82 10.70 -7.67 20.61
N THR A 83 10.09 -8.20 21.66
CA THR A 83 9.34 -9.46 21.60
C THR A 83 8.14 -9.36 20.65
N ILE A 84 7.39 -8.25 20.69
CA ILE A 84 6.24 -8.00 19.80
C ILE A 84 6.70 -7.93 18.35
N VAL A 85 7.77 -7.18 18.07
CA VAL A 85 8.29 -7.05 16.70
C VAL A 85 8.77 -8.40 16.17
N ASN A 86 9.55 -9.16 16.94
CA ASN A 86 10.03 -10.49 16.50
C ASN A 86 8.87 -11.46 16.25
N LYS A 87 7.91 -11.57 17.18
CA LYS A 87 6.71 -12.42 17.00
C LYS A 87 5.84 -11.94 15.84
N GLY A 88 5.72 -10.62 15.65
CA GLY A 88 5.03 -10.01 14.53
C GLY A 88 5.70 -10.33 13.19
N CYS A 89 7.02 -10.28 13.11
CA CYS A 89 7.75 -10.67 11.90
C CYS A 89 7.58 -12.17 11.59
N ILE A 90 7.60 -13.04 12.60
CA ILE A 90 7.37 -14.48 12.38
C ILE A 90 5.94 -14.73 11.88
N TYR A 91 4.94 -14.11 12.50
CA TYR A 91 3.54 -14.20 12.07
C TYR A 91 3.36 -13.70 10.63
N SER A 92 3.90 -12.54 10.34
CA SER A 92 3.84 -11.92 9.02
C SER A 92 4.55 -12.76 7.96
N LEU A 93 5.74 -13.28 8.28
CA LEU A 93 6.50 -14.16 7.39
C LEU A 93 5.73 -15.43 7.06
N PHE A 94 5.06 -16.05 8.03
CA PHE A 94 4.27 -17.26 7.80
C PHE A 94 3.15 -17.01 6.78
N PHE A 95 2.33 -15.97 6.97
CA PHE A 95 1.23 -15.66 6.06
C PHE A 95 1.72 -15.19 4.68
N SER A 96 2.80 -14.41 4.64
CA SER A 96 3.33 -13.90 3.38
C SER A 96 4.02 -14.98 2.55
N VAL A 97 4.74 -15.92 3.17
CA VAL A 97 5.31 -17.09 2.48
C VAL A 97 4.19 -18.00 1.98
N LEU A 98 3.16 -18.24 2.78
CA LEU A 98 2.00 -19.02 2.34
C LEU A 98 1.34 -18.39 1.11
N THR A 99 1.08 -17.10 1.14
CA THR A 99 0.51 -16.35 0.01
C THR A 99 1.43 -16.36 -1.20
N SER A 100 2.74 -16.22 -1.00
CA SER A 100 3.76 -16.31 -2.06
C SER A 100 3.71 -17.68 -2.75
N ILE A 101 3.68 -18.77 -2.01
CA ILE A 101 3.59 -20.13 -2.54
C ILE A 101 2.29 -20.30 -3.34
N VAL A 102 1.16 -19.87 -2.77
CA VAL A 102 -0.15 -19.95 -3.45
C VAL A 102 -0.14 -19.15 -4.75
N LEU A 103 0.40 -17.94 -4.74
CA LEU A 103 0.48 -17.10 -5.94
C LEU A 103 1.44 -17.69 -6.97
N PHE A 104 2.59 -18.19 -6.56
CA PHE A 104 3.61 -18.74 -7.47
C PHE A 104 3.12 -19.99 -8.22
N TYR A 105 2.60 -20.97 -7.49
CA TYR A 105 2.07 -22.20 -8.10
C TYR A 105 0.70 -21.97 -8.75
N GLY A 106 -0.10 -21.05 -8.22
CA GLY A 106 -1.39 -20.67 -8.79
C GLY A 106 -1.33 -19.72 -9.98
N ALA A 107 -0.14 -19.13 -10.28
CA ALA A 107 0.02 -18.11 -11.32
C ALA A 107 -0.46 -18.57 -12.71
N GLU A 108 -0.19 -19.82 -13.09
CA GLU A 108 -0.64 -20.39 -14.36
C GLU A 108 -2.16 -20.55 -14.42
N TYR A 109 -2.76 -21.04 -13.34
CA TYR A 109 -4.21 -21.18 -13.26
C TYR A 109 -4.89 -19.80 -13.23
N ILE A 110 -4.37 -18.85 -12.45
CA ILE A 110 -4.88 -17.48 -12.38
C ILE A 110 -4.76 -16.80 -13.74
N GLY A 111 -3.61 -16.87 -14.40
CA GLY A 111 -3.38 -16.25 -15.70
C GLY A 111 -4.26 -16.82 -16.80
N ASN A 112 -4.33 -18.14 -16.92
CA ASN A 112 -5.04 -18.80 -18.01
C ASN A 112 -6.56 -18.89 -17.80
N VAL A 113 -7.03 -19.11 -16.57
CA VAL A 113 -8.45 -19.35 -16.28
C VAL A 113 -9.17 -18.09 -15.83
N PHE A 114 -8.61 -17.35 -14.87
CA PHE A 114 -9.26 -16.15 -14.33
C PHE A 114 -9.03 -14.91 -15.19
N LEU A 115 -7.77 -14.59 -15.51
CA LEU A 115 -7.44 -13.43 -16.33
C LEU A 115 -7.66 -13.71 -17.82
N LYS A 116 -7.64 -15.00 -18.22
CA LYS A 116 -7.71 -15.45 -19.62
C LYS A 116 -6.66 -14.79 -20.51
N ASP A 117 -5.45 -14.56 -19.94
CA ASP A 117 -4.33 -14.01 -20.65
C ASP A 117 -3.02 -14.59 -20.08
N ALA A 118 -2.41 -15.50 -20.84
CA ALA A 118 -1.18 -16.19 -20.44
C ALA A 118 0.02 -15.24 -20.22
N ARG A 119 -0.01 -14.05 -20.84
CA ARG A 119 1.05 -13.03 -20.70
C ARG A 119 1.21 -12.50 -19.28
N SER A 120 0.19 -12.68 -18.42
CA SER A 120 0.25 -12.27 -17.01
C SER A 120 1.07 -13.21 -16.12
N VAL A 121 1.26 -14.48 -16.54
CA VAL A 121 1.84 -15.55 -15.69
C VAL A 121 3.25 -15.22 -15.23
N LEU A 122 4.12 -14.77 -16.13
CA LEU A 122 5.51 -14.43 -15.81
C LEU A 122 5.58 -13.30 -14.76
N SER A 123 4.79 -12.25 -14.96
CA SER A 123 4.72 -11.13 -14.04
C SER A 123 4.23 -11.54 -12.64
N LEU A 124 3.20 -12.40 -12.56
CA LEU A 124 2.67 -12.91 -11.28
C LEU A 124 3.71 -13.77 -10.54
N LYS A 125 4.45 -14.64 -11.26
CA LYS A 125 5.53 -15.43 -10.67
C LYS A 125 6.63 -14.54 -10.09
N ILE A 126 7.03 -13.48 -10.80
CA ILE A 126 8.05 -12.53 -10.32
C ILE A 126 7.55 -11.81 -9.06
N LEU A 127 6.32 -11.32 -9.06
CA LEU A 127 5.73 -10.60 -7.93
C LEU A 127 5.53 -11.51 -6.71
N ALA A 128 5.34 -12.81 -6.90
CA ALA A 128 5.23 -13.75 -5.79
C ALA A 128 6.48 -13.77 -4.90
N TYR A 129 7.68 -13.56 -5.46
CA TYR A 129 8.92 -13.50 -4.68
C TYR A 129 9.02 -12.28 -3.76
N SER A 130 8.32 -11.19 -4.05
CA SER A 130 8.37 -9.99 -3.19
C SER A 130 7.47 -10.08 -1.96
N LEU A 131 6.43 -10.93 -1.96
CA LEU A 131 5.43 -11.02 -0.90
C LEU A 131 6.01 -11.27 0.51
N PRO A 132 7.00 -12.16 0.74
CA PRO A 132 7.60 -12.35 2.05
C PRO A 132 8.25 -11.07 2.60
N PHE A 133 8.87 -10.28 1.73
CA PHE A 133 9.50 -9.01 2.11
C PHE A 133 8.46 -7.93 2.44
N ILE A 134 7.34 -7.88 1.71
CA ILE A 134 6.22 -6.99 2.00
C ILE A 134 5.60 -7.30 3.35
N GLY A 135 5.44 -8.59 3.67
CA GLY A 135 4.94 -9.01 4.97
C GLY A 135 5.81 -8.48 6.12
N ILE A 136 7.13 -8.68 6.03
CA ILE A 136 8.09 -8.19 7.01
C ILE A 136 8.09 -6.65 7.07
N SER A 137 8.10 -5.98 5.91
CA SER A 137 8.05 -4.51 5.81
C SER A 137 6.80 -3.93 6.48
N SER A 138 5.64 -4.58 6.32
CA SER A 138 4.40 -4.18 7.01
C SER A 138 4.48 -4.28 8.53
N CYS A 139 5.15 -5.33 9.07
CA CYS A 139 5.40 -5.46 10.50
C CYS A 139 6.33 -4.34 11.01
N LEU A 140 7.43 -4.07 10.30
CA LEU A 140 8.40 -3.02 10.66
C LEU A 140 7.78 -1.63 10.58
N SER A 141 6.96 -1.36 9.55
CA SER A 141 6.19 -0.12 9.46
C SER A 141 5.25 0.03 10.67
N GLY A 142 4.54 -1.04 11.06
CA GLY A 142 3.73 -1.05 12.28
C GLY A 142 4.53 -0.68 13.54
N TYR A 143 5.76 -1.17 13.67
CA TYR A 143 6.66 -0.79 14.74
C TYR A 143 7.00 0.71 14.70
N PHE A 144 7.39 1.26 13.55
CA PHE A 144 7.73 2.68 13.45
C PHE A 144 6.53 3.59 13.74
N TYR A 145 5.33 3.23 13.30
CA TYR A 145 4.11 3.97 13.65
C TYR A 145 3.82 3.91 15.14
N GLY A 146 3.90 2.72 15.76
CA GLY A 146 3.71 2.53 17.21
C GLY A 146 4.75 3.26 18.07
N ALA A 147 6.01 3.28 17.62
CA ALA A 147 7.10 4.02 18.24
C ALA A 147 7.07 5.53 17.96
N ARG A 148 6.11 6.03 17.17
CA ARG A 148 5.98 7.42 16.72
C ARG A 148 7.17 7.94 15.91
N GLU A 149 7.78 7.05 15.14
CA GLU A 149 8.89 7.34 14.22
C GLU A 149 8.47 7.23 12.76
N VAL A 150 7.39 7.88 12.43
CA VAL A 150 6.72 7.84 11.12
C VAL A 150 7.69 8.16 9.98
N VAL A 151 8.64 9.08 10.20
CA VAL A 151 9.65 9.47 9.20
C VAL A 151 10.42 8.26 8.67
N LYS A 152 10.74 7.28 9.51
CA LYS A 152 11.48 6.07 9.09
C LYS A 152 10.64 5.16 8.20
N SER A 153 9.34 5.01 8.50
CA SER A 153 8.43 4.27 7.63
C SER A 153 8.27 4.96 6.28
N VAL A 154 8.04 6.26 6.30
CA VAL A 154 7.88 7.07 5.09
C VAL A 154 9.15 7.07 4.24
N SER A 155 10.35 7.14 4.84
CA SER A 155 11.61 7.06 4.08
C SER A 155 11.80 5.72 3.38
N ALA A 156 11.34 4.61 3.99
CA ALA A 156 11.37 3.29 3.36
C ALA A 156 10.37 3.22 2.20
N GLU A 157 9.17 3.76 2.34
CA GLU A 157 8.16 3.85 1.29
C GLU A 157 8.64 4.72 0.10
N ILE A 158 9.31 5.84 0.39
CA ILE A 158 9.94 6.69 -0.66
C ILE A 158 10.98 5.91 -1.44
N LEU A 159 11.88 5.22 -0.73
CA LEU A 159 12.94 4.43 -1.34
C LEU A 159 12.37 3.34 -2.26
N GLU A 160 11.33 2.63 -1.80
CA GLU A 160 10.62 1.60 -2.56
C GLU A 160 10.08 2.15 -3.89
N HIS A 161 9.29 3.24 -3.83
CA HIS A 161 8.68 3.83 -5.00
C HIS A 161 9.71 4.40 -5.99
N LEU A 162 10.77 5.06 -5.49
CA LEU A 162 11.84 5.58 -6.35
C LEU A 162 12.60 4.46 -7.05
N LEU A 163 12.97 3.40 -6.32
CA LEU A 163 13.67 2.26 -6.91
C LEU A 163 12.80 1.54 -7.95
N MET A 164 11.54 1.27 -7.62
CA MET A 164 10.58 0.69 -8.57
C MET A 164 10.55 1.48 -9.86
N MET A 165 10.44 2.83 -9.78
CA MET A 165 10.35 3.69 -10.96
C MET A 165 11.64 3.72 -11.75
N VAL A 166 12.78 3.93 -11.09
CA VAL A 166 14.08 4.00 -11.75
C VAL A 166 14.39 2.68 -12.46
N ILE A 167 14.22 1.56 -11.77
CA ILE A 167 14.49 0.23 -12.35
C ILE A 167 13.53 -0.05 -13.50
N SER A 168 12.24 0.24 -13.36
CA SER A 168 11.26 0.04 -14.43
C SER A 168 11.55 0.91 -15.65
N ILE A 169 11.90 2.19 -15.47
CA ILE A 169 12.23 3.11 -16.56
C ILE A 169 13.51 2.64 -17.28
N VAL A 170 14.56 2.29 -16.53
CA VAL A 170 15.82 1.81 -17.07
C VAL A 170 15.60 0.49 -17.83
N ALA A 171 14.88 -0.46 -17.24
CA ALA A 171 14.59 -1.73 -17.87
C ALA A 171 13.80 -1.56 -19.19
N ILE A 172 12.75 -0.75 -19.20
CA ILE A 172 11.96 -0.47 -20.41
C ILE A 172 12.79 0.25 -21.49
N THR A 173 13.76 1.10 -21.10
CA THR A 173 14.60 1.82 -22.06
C THR A 173 15.69 0.94 -22.68
N ILE A 174 16.24 -0.01 -21.92
CA ILE A 174 17.27 -0.94 -22.41
C ILE A 174 16.64 -1.99 -23.33
N PHE A 175 15.46 -2.49 -22.98
CA PHE A 175 14.78 -3.55 -23.74
C PHE A 175 13.74 -2.97 -24.72
N VAL A 176 14.09 -1.92 -25.46
CA VAL A 176 13.24 -1.31 -26.51
C VAL A 176 12.91 -2.35 -27.59
N GLY A 177 11.59 -2.46 -27.91
CA GLY A 177 11.11 -3.36 -28.98
C GLY A 177 10.66 -4.75 -28.51
N THR A 178 10.53 -4.96 -27.19
CA THR A 178 10.03 -6.22 -26.63
C THR A 178 8.48 -6.27 -26.59
N ASN A 179 7.95 -7.49 -26.51
CA ASN A 179 6.51 -7.74 -26.40
C ASN A 179 5.94 -7.13 -25.09
N ILE A 180 4.63 -6.84 -25.08
CA ILE A 180 3.89 -6.30 -23.91
C ILE A 180 4.11 -7.16 -22.66
N GLU A 181 4.16 -8.48 -22.81
CA GLU A 181 4.45 -9.45 -21.74
C GLU A 181 5.77 -9.15 -21.05
N ASN A 182 6.86 -8.99 -21.81
CA ASN A 182 8.19 -8.73 -21.27
C ASN A 182 8.25 -7.36 -20.57
N ILE A 183 7.57 -6.36 -21.10
CA ILE A 183 7.52 -5.04 -20.46
C ILE A 183 6.78 -5.12 -19.11
N CYS A 184 5.65 -5.82 -19.04
CA CYS A 184 4.95 -6.04 -17.77
C CYS A 184 5.83 -6.84 -16.78
N ALA A 185 6.57 -7.84 -17.25
CA ALA A 185 7.51 -8.59 -16.44
C ALA A 185 8.66 -7.70 -15.90
N LEU A 186 9.22 -6.81 -16.73
CA LEU A 186 10.27 -5.87 -16.32
C LEU A 186 9.76 -4.87 -15.25
N ILE A 187 8.54 -4.38 -15.40
CA ILE A 187 7.90 -3.54 -14.35
C ILE A 187 7.75 -4.34 -13.06
N SER A 188 7.33 -5.61 -13.16
CA SER A 188 7.20 -6.50 -11.99
C SER A 188 8.54 -6.77 -11.30
N VAL A 189 9.64 -6.88 -12.05
CA VAL A 189 10.99 -6.95 -11.48
C VAL A 189 11.35 -5.66 -10.74
N GLY A 190 11.06 -4.50 -11.34
CA GLY A 190 11.30 -3.21 -10.68
C GLY A 190 10.55 -3.09 -9.34
N MET A 191 9.29 -3.54 -9.29
CA MET A 191 8.51 -3.60 -8.06
C MET A 191 9.12 -4.55 -7.04
N ALA A 192 9.43 -5.79 -7.44
CA ALA A 192 9.98 -6.80 -6.53
C ALA A 192 11.32 -6.36 -5.93
N VAL A 193 12.19 -5.75 -6.71
CA VAL A 193 13.47 -5.20 -6.22
C VAL A 193 13.24 -4.03 -5.27
N GLY A 194 12.30 -3.13 -5.58
CA GLY A 194 11.90 -2.03 -4.70
C GLY A 194 11.43 -2.53 -3.33
N ASP A 195 10.54 -3.52 -3.30
CA ASP A 195 10.01 -4.16 -2.08
C ASP A 195 11.14 -4.79 -1.24
N ILE A 196 12.05 -5.52 -1.88
CA ILE A 196 13.16 -6.20 -1.21
C ILE A 196 14.12 -5.18 -0.58
N VAL A 197 14.54 -4.17 -1.33
CA VAL A 197 15.50 -3.17 -0.85
C VAL A 197 14.88 -2.31 0.27
N SER A 198 13.62 -1.91 0.12
CA SER A 198 12.86 -1.19 1.14
C SER A 198 12.76 -1.99 2.44
N CYS A 199 12.46 -3.29 2.35
CA CYS A 199 12.42 -4.20 3.50
C CYS A 199 13.77 -4.26 4.21
N ILE A 200 14.88 -4.44 3.47
CA ILE A 200 16.23 -4.47 4.03
C ILE A 200 16.56 -3.15 4.72
N TYR A 201 16.24 -2.02 4.10
CA TYR A 201 16.45 -0.70 4.66
C TYR A 201 15.66 -0.50 5.97
N ALA A 202 14.36 -0.85 5.97
CA ALA A 202 13.52 -0.77 7.16
C ALA A 202 14.04 -1.68 8.28
N TYR A 203 14.53 -2.89 7.94
CA TYR A 203 15.13 -3.82 8.89
C TYR A 203 16.42 -3.24 9.52
N ILE A 204 17.31 -2.66 8.72
CA ILE A 204 18.53 -2.00 9.20
C ILE A 204 18.18 -0.87 10.18
N LEU A 205 17.23 0.00 9.83
CA LEU A 205 16.76 1.09 10.70
C LEU A 205 16.19 0.58 12.02
N CYS A 206 15.44 -0.53 11.98
CA CYS A 206 14.91 -1.17 13.18
C CYS A 206 16.04 -1.80 14.03
N ALA A 207 16.96 -2.51 13.42
CA ALA A 207 18.07 -3.17 14.11
C ALA A 207 19.02 -2.18 14.81
N LEU A 208 19.36 -1.08 14.14
CA LEU A 208 20.20 -0.01 14.72
C LEU A 208 19.59 0.58 16.00
N LYS A 209 18.26 0.65 16.07
CA LYS A 209 17.59 1.22 17.23
C LYS A 209 17.30 0.21 18.34
N THR A 210 17.00 -1.03 18.00
CA THR A 210 16.68 -2.05 19.00
C THR A 210 17.90 -2.63 19.71
N ARG A 211 19.11 -2.52 19.13
CA ARG A 211 20.37 -2.95 19.76
C ARG A 211 20.67 -2.28 21.10
N PRO A 212 20.58 -0.94 21.28
CA PRO A 212 20.83 -0.30 22.58
C PRO A 212 19.76 -0.58 23.64
N LEU A 213 18.54 -0.96 23.23
CA LEU A 213 17.44 -1.27 24.16
C LEU A 213 17.64 -2.59 24.95
N SER A 214 18.58 -3.45 24.53
CA SER A 214 18.84 -4.72 25.22
C SER A 214 19.58 -4.55 26.54
N ARG A 215 20.12 -3.37 26.86
CA ARG A 215 20.94 -3.10 28.06
C ARG A 215 20.18 -2.48 29.23
N THR A 216 18.92 -2.12 29.11
CA THR A 216 18.15 -1.51 30.18
C THR A 216 17.37 -2.53 31.01
N VAL A 217 17.47 -2.36 32.34
CA VAL A 217 17.07 -3.23 33.44
C VAL A 217 15.57 -3.57 33.49
N CYS A 218 15.29 -4.73 34.03
CA CYS A 218 14.02 -5.40 34.29
C CYS A 218 12.97 -4.56 35.00
N CYS A 219 11.77 -4.51 34.42
CA CYS A 219 10.54 -4.53 35.22
C CYS A 219 10.01 -5.97 35.23
N SER A 220 9.98 -6.58 36.38
CA SER A 220 9.56 -7.96 36.64
C SER A 220 8.03 -8.01 36.71
N ASN A 221 7.35 -8.17 35.70
CA ASN A 221 5.97 -8.72 35.53
C ASN A 221 5.55 -8.47 34.10
N TYR A 222 6.16 -9.20 33.19
CA TYR A 222 5.79 -9.18 31.78
C TYR A 222 4.88 -10.36 31.49
N ASN A 223 3.60 -10.09 31.29
CA ASN A 223 2.75 -11.04 30.58
C ASN A 223 3.28 -11.13 29.15
N GLU A 224 3.92 -12.25 28.82
CA GLU A 224 4.50 -12.48 27.49
C GLU A 224 3.39 -12.29 26.44
N CYS A 225 3.59 -11.31 25.55
CA CYS A 225 2.72 -11.16 24.38
C CYS A 225 2.71 -12.48 23.60
N ARG A 226 1.57 -13.14 23.52
CA ARG A 226 1.40 -14.39 22.77
C ARG A 226 1.10 -14.06 21.31
N LEU A 227 1.42 -14.95 20.38
CA LEU A 227 1.02 -14.84 18.98
C LEU A 227 -0.51 -14.70 18.84
N SER A 228 -1.26 -15.33 19.76
CA SER A 228 -2.73 -15.19 19.82
C SER A 228 -3.20 -13.74 20.07
N ASP A 229 -2.41 -12.91 20.74
CA ASP A 229 -2.80 -11.51 21.00
C ASP A 229 -2.66 -10.66 19.73
N ILE A 230 -1.65 -10.99 18.89
CA ILE A 230 -1.50 -10.39 17.57
C ILE A 230 -2.66 -10.83 16.67
N SER A 231 -2.97 -12.13 16.62
CA SER A 231 -4.02 -12.67 15.75
C SER A 231 -5.41 -12.15 16.12
N LYS A 232 -5.74 -12.01 17.41
CA LYS A 232 -7.02 -11.46 17.88
C LYS A 232 -7.27 -10.03 17.40
N ILE A 233 -6.21 -9.23 17.22
CA ILE A 233 -6.32 -7.86 16.71
C ILE A 233 -6.25 -7.85 15.18
N ALA A 234 -5.32 -8.63 14.61
CA ALA A 234 -5.08 -8.63 13.16
C ALA A 234 -6.25 -9.24 12.38
N PHE A 235 -6.82 -10.35 12.84
CA PHE A 235 -7.83 -11.10 12.10
C PHE A 235 -9.13 -10.34 11.79
N PRO A 236 -9.78 -9.64 12.74
CA PRO A 236 -10.98 -8.85 12.42
C PRO A 236 -10.74 -7.74 11.41
N ILE A 237 -9.56 -7.09 11.50
CA ILE A 237 -9.16 -6.01 10.57
C ILE A 237 -8.83 -6.60 9.20
N ALA A 238 -8.11 -7.72 9.17
CA ALA A 238 -7.77 -8.43 7.95
C ALA A 238 -9.01 -8.90 7.18
N SER A 239 -10.03 -9.45 7.89
CA SER A 239 -11.26 -9.95 7.26
C SER A 239 -11.95 -8.88 6.42
N SER A 240 -12.10 -7.67 6.93
CA SER A 240 -12.68 -6.54 6.18
C SER A 240 -11.84 -6.19 4.94
N SER A 241 -10.52 -6.17 5.09
CA SER A 241 -9.59 -5.87 4.00
C SER A 241 -9.60 -6.97 2.93
N TYR A 242 -9.72 -8.24 3.33
CA TYR A 242 -9.79 -9.38 2.40
C TYR A 242 -11.05 -9.33 1.55
N ILE A 243 -12.22 -9.08 2.16
CA ILE A 243 -13.48 -8.95 1.43
C ILE A 243 -13.40 -7.79 0.44
N GLN A 244 -12.93 -6.63 0.90
CA GLN A 244 -12.81 -5.44 0.03
C GLN A 244 -11.84 -5.67 -1.13
N SER A 245 -10.68 -6.27 -0.88
CA SER A 245 -9.68 -6.55 -1.92
C SER A 245 -10.18 -7.61 -2.89
N GLY A 246 -10.83 -8.66 -2.38
CA GLY A 246 -11.44 -9.70 -3.21
C GLY A 246 -12.51 -9.14 -4.15
N LEU A 247 -13.42 -8.31 -3.64
CA LEU A 247 -14.46 -7.68 -4.45
C LEU A 247 -13.88 -6.80 -5.57
N ARG A 248 -12.84 -6.00 -5.27
CA ARG A 248 -12.15 -5.19 -6.28
C ARG A 248 -11.47 -6.04 -7.35
N THR A 249 -10.82 -7.13 -6.95
CA THR A 249 -10.17 -8.04 -7.90
C THR A 249 -11.19 -8.72 -8.80
N ILE A 250 -12.32 -9.16 -8.24
CA ILE A 250 -13.43 -9.74 -9.02
C ILE A 250 -13.99 -8.70 -10.00
N GLU A 251 -14.23 -7.46 -9.57
CA GLU A 251 -14.65 -6.37 -10.45
C GLU A 251 -13.69 -6.17 -11.61
N ASP A 252 -12.39 -6.07 -11.34
CA ASP A 252 -11.37 -5.84 -12.36
C ASP A 252 -11.25 -7.01 -13.37
N ILE A 253 -11.51 -8.23 -12.95
CA ILE A 253 -11.54 -9.42 -13.82
C ILE A 253 -12.82 -9.51 -14.62
N LEU A 254 -13.97 -9.15 -14.03
CA LEU A 254 -15.27 -9.26 -14.69
C LEU A 254 -15.41 -8.26 -15.85
N ILE A 255 -14.87 -7.06 -15.74
CA ILE A 255 -15.03 -6.02 -16.80
C ILE A 255 -14.48 -6.50 -18.14
N PRO A 256 -13.20 -6.91 -18.30
CA PRO A 256 -12.70 -7.41 -19.58
C PRO A 256 -13.41 -8.68 -20.05
N ASN A 257 -13.78 -9.58 -19.12
CA ASN A 257 -14.50 -10.79 -19.47
C ASN A 257 -15.90 -10.49 -20.03
N ALA A 258 -16.63 -9.55 -19.44
CA ALA A 258 -17.95 -9.12 -19.94
C ALA A 258 -17.84 -8.48 -21.35
N LEU A 259 -16.80 -7.66 -21.58
CA LEU A 259 -16.52 -7.10 -22.90
C LEU A 259 -16.23 -8.18 -23.94
N ARG A 260 -15.49 -9.24 -23.58
CA ARG A 260 -15.25 -10.39 -24.47
C ARG A 260 -16.54 -11.15 -24.78
N MET A 261 -17.42 -11.30 -23.80
CA MET A 261 -18.74 -11.95 -24.03
C MET A 261 -19.64 -11.16 -24.97
N SER A 262 -19.47 -9.85 -25.07
CA SER A 262 -20.18 -9.00 -26.05
C SER A 262 -19.59 -9.05 -27.47
N GLY A 263 -18.62 -9.93 -27.73
CA GLY A 263 -18.02 -10.14 -29.05
C GLY A 263 -16.74 -9.31 -29.33
N THR A 264 -16.20 -8.59 -28.34
CA THR A 264 -14.94 -7.86 -28.54
C THR A 264 -13.72 -8.80 -28.47
N SER A 265 -12.69 -8.50 -29.26
CA SER A 265 -11.43 -9.25 -29.20
C SER A 265 -10.73 -9.10 -27.86
N ILE A 266 -9.80 -10.01 -27.52
CA ILE A 266 -9.02 -9.96 -26.26
C ILE A 266 -8.25 -8.65 -26.15
N SER A 267 -7.55 -8.23 -27.21
CA SER A 267 -6.79 -6.97 -27.22
C SER A 267 -7.67 -5.74 -27.10
N ALA A 268 -8.83 -5.70 -27.77
CA ALA A 268 -9.77 -4.60 -27.67
C ALA A 268 -10.39 -4.49 -26.27
N SER A 269 -10.76 -5.62 -25.64
CA SER A 269 -11.28 -5.65 -24.27
C SER A 269 -10.26 -5.10 -23.26
N LEU A 270 -8.99 -5.53 -23.39
CA LEU A 270 -7.90 -5.04 -22.54
C LEU A 270 -7.61 -3.56 -22.79
N SER A 271 -7.68 -3.12 -24.05
CA SER A 271 -7.47 -1.71 -24.39
C SER A 271 -8.54 -0.81 -23.76
N ILE A 272 -9.80 -1.19 -23.85
CA ILE A 272 -10.91 -0.44 -23.22
C ILE A 272 -10.74 -0.42 -21.69
N PHE A 273 -10.46 -1.57 -21.08
CA PHE A 273 -10.22 -1.67 -19.65
C PHE A 273 -9.01 -0.83 -19.21
N GLY A 274 -7.91 -0.89 -19.98
CA GLY A 274 -6.69 -0.12 -19.72
C GLY A 274 -6.90 1.39 -19.85
N MET A 275 -7.66 1.84 -20.86
CA MET A 275 -8.03 3.26 -20.98
C MET A 275 -8.83 3.74 -19.76
N ILE A 276 -9.82 2.97 -19.32
CA ILE A 276 -10.68 3.38 -18.21
C ILE A 276 -9.93 3.26 -16.88
N LYS A 277 -9.51 2.05 -16.48
CA LYS A 277 -8.93 1.77 -15.16
C LYS A 277 -7.46 2.19 -15.04
N GLY A 278 -6.70 2.07 -16.12
CA GLY A 278 -5.27 2.36 -16.12
C GLY A 278 -4.92 3.82 -16.39
N MET A 279 -5.72 4.52 -17.21
CA MET A 279 -5.42 5.87 -17.64
C MET A 279 -6.43 6.91 -17.11
N ALA A 280 -7.72 6.78 -17.39
CA ALA A 280 -8.72 7.81 -17.06
C ALA A 280 -9.01 7.90 -15.56
N LEU A 281 -9.36 6.78 -14.89
CA LEU A 281 -9.73 6.77 -13.48
C LEU A 281 -8.63 7.31 -12.54
N PRO A 282 -7.33 7.03 -12.71
CA PRO A 282 -6.28 7.63 -11.89
C PRO A 282 -6.23 9.15 -11.99
N ILE A 283 -6.47 9.72 -13.18
CA ILE A 283 -6.50 11.15 -13.40
C ILE A 283 -7.74 11.76 -12.73
N ILE A 284 -8.91 11.15 -12.94
CA ILE A 284 -10.18 11.62 -12.34
C ILE A 284 -10.12 11.55 -10.82
N ASN A 285 -9.50 10.51 -10.25
CA ASN A 285 -9.38 10.34 -8.81
C ASN A 285 -8.22 11.15 -8.19
N PHE A 286 -7.35 11.77 -8.99
CA PHE A 286 -6.20 12.51 -8.48
C PHE A 286 -6.58 13.62 -7.48
N PRO A 287 -7.63 14.45 -7.70
CA PRO A 287 -8.07 15.43 -6.71
C PRO A 287 -8.46 14.82 -5.35
N ALA A 288 -8.97 13.58 -5.34
CA ALA A 288 -9.33 12.88 -4.10
C ALA A 288 -8.11 12.56 -3.22
N VAL A 289 -6.90 12.46 -3.78
CA VAL A 289 -5.66 12.27 -3.01
C VAL A 289 -5.41 13.47 -2.09
N PHE A 290 -5.65 14.68 -2.58
CA PHE A 290 -5.55 15.89 -1.74
C PHE A 290 -6.57 15.86 -0.60
N LEU A 291 -7.82 15.52 -0.91
CA LEU A 291 -8.89 15.47 0.09
C LEU A 291 -8.63 14.42 1.17
N SER A 292 -8.14 13.24 0.80
CA SER A 292 -7.78 12.19 1.77
C SER A 292 -6.62 12.60 2.68
N SER A 293 -5.67 13.37 2.15
CA SER A 293 -4.55 13.91 2.92
C SER A 293 -5.01 14.93 3.96
N PHE A 294 -5.97 15.79 3.62
CA PHE A 294 -6.59 16.72 4.58
C PHE A 294 -7.35 16.00 5.68
N ALA A 295 -8.05 14.89 5.37
CA ALA A 295 -8.77 14.12 6.37
C ALA A 295 -7.86 13.63 7.51
N THR A 296 -6.65 13.19 7.21
CA THR A 296 -5.69 12.72 8.23
C THR A 296 -5.22 13.82 9.19
N LEU A 297 -5.18 15.08 8.73
CA LEU A 297 -4.84 16.23 9.57
C LEU A 297 -6.00 16.69 10.46
N ILE A 298 -7.23 16.57 9.98
CA ILE A 298 -8.42 17.11 10.63
C ILE A 298 -8.98 16.18 11.70
N ILE A 299 -8.84 14.86 11.55
CA ILE A 299 -9.32 13.86 12.52
C ILE A 299 -8.83 14.16 13.96
N PRO A 300 -7.53 14.44 14.23
CA PRO A 300 -7.07 14.76 15.57
C PRO A 300 -7.68 16.05 16.13
N GLU A 301 -7.86 17.08 15.28
CA GLU A 301 -8.43 18.37 15.70
C GLU A 301 -9.90 18.23 16.09
N ILE A 302 -10.68 17.47 15.29
CA ILE A 302 -12.09 17.17 15.64
C ILE A 302 -12.15 16.38 16.95
N SER A 303 -11.30 15.35 17.11
CA SER A 303 -11.28 14.53 18.32
C SER A 303 -10.93 15.35 19.57
N GLU A 304 -9.98 16.27 19.47
CA GLU A 304 -9.62 17.17 20.57
C GLU A 304 -10.76 18.14 20.90
N ALA A 305 -11.35 18.78 19.88
CA ALA A 305 -12.48 19.70 20.10
C ALA A 305 -13.70 19.00 20.69
N HIS A 306 -13.97 17.76 20.25
CA HIS A 306 -15.05 16.94 20.79
C HIS A 306 -14.80 16.54 22.25
N SER A 307 -13.57 16.12 22.59
CA SER A 307 -13.21 15.75 23.97
C SER A 307 -13.29 16.92 24.95
N LEU A 308 -13.15 18.15 24.46
CA LEU A 308 -13.29 19.39 25.22
C LEU A 308 -14.71 19.95 25.20
N ASN A 309 -15.71 19.21 24.67
CA ASN A 309 -17.12 19.65 24.50
C ASN A 309 -17.29 20.97 23.73
N ARG A 310 -16.32 21.29 22.83
CA ARG A 310 -16.34 22.50 21.99
C ARG A 310 -17.15 22.30 20.72
N ASN A 311 -18.42 22.02 20.81
CA ASN A 311 -19.30 21.70 19.66
C ASN A 311 -19.30 22.79 18.58
N LYS A 312 -19.21 24.08 18.94
CA LYS A 312 -19.08 25.16 17.95
C LYS A 312 -17.82 25.03 17.10
N MET A 313 -16.69 24.61 17.69
CA MET A 313 -15.43 24.42 16.99
C MET A 313 -15.48 23.18 16.08
N VAL A 314 -16.10 22.10 16.53
CA VAL A 314 -16.34 20.90 15.70
C VAL A 314 -17.16 21.26 14.45
N ASN A 315 -18.29 21.96 14.65
CA ASN A 315 -19.13 22.40 13.52
C ASN A 315 -18.40 23.34 12.55
N PHE A 316 -17.58 24.25 13.07
CA PHE A 316 -16.77 25.14 12.26
C PHE A 316 -15.74 24.36 11.42
N ILE A 317 -15.03 23.41 12.02
CA ILE A 317 -14.06 22.56 11.30
C ILE A 317 -14.77 21.76 10.20
N ILE A 318 -15.88 21.09 10.52
CA ILE A 318 -16.66 20.30 9.57
C ILE A 318 -17.15 21.18 8.41
N SER A 319 -17.73 22.35 8.71
CA SER A 319 -18.23 23.28 7.69
C SER A 319 -17.13 23.75 6.74
N ASN A 320 -15.93 24.06 7.26
CA ASN A 320 -14.79 24.45 6.45
C ASN A 320 -14.28 23.30 5.56
N VAL A 321 -14.25 22.07 6.09
CA VAL A 321 -13.88 20.88 5.30
C VAL A 321 -14.85 20.69 4.12
N PHE A 322 -16.15 20.75 4.37
CA PHE A 322 -17.13 20.67 3.30
C PHE A 322 -16.93 21.77 2.25
N ARG A 323 -16.74 23.01 2.71
CA ARG A 323 -16.51 24.15 1.81
C ARG A 323 -15.28 23.95 0.91
N ILE A 324 -14.15 23.55 1.49
CA ILE A 324 -12.91 23.28 0.74
C ILE A 324 -13.11 22.12 -0.23
N THR A 325 -13.74 21.05 0.22
CA THR A 325 -14.04 19.87 -0.62
C THR A 325 -14.92 20.26 -1.81
N PHE A 326 -15.97 21.04 -1.61
CA PHE A 326 -16.82 21.52 -2.70
C PHE A 326 -16.07 22.39 -3.69
N ILE A 327 -15.24 23.33 -3.21
CA ILE A 327 -14.43 24.20 -4.09
C ILE A 327 -13.49 23.36 -4.96
N ILE A 328 -12.75 22.41 -4.35
CA ILE A 328 -11.83 21.54 -5.09
C ILE A 328 -12.58 20.65 -6.09
N SER A 329 -13.74 20.09 -5.69
CA SER A 329 -14.54 19.23 -6.58
C SER A 329 -15.13 20.00 -7.76
N ILE A 330 -15.66 21.21 -7.54
CA ILE A 330 -16.19 22.07 -8.61
C ILE A 330 -15.07 22.47 -9.58
N PHE A 331 -13.92 22.89 -9.04
CA PHE A 331 -12.75 23.23 -9.86
C PHE A 331 -12.29 22.04 -10.72
N ALA A 332 -12.12 20.86 -10.09
CA ALA A 332 -11.71 19.65 -10.80
C ALA A 332 -12.73 19.25 -11.88
N SER A 333 -14.03 19.30 -11.54
CA SER A 333 -15.10 19.01 -12.53
C SER A 333 -15.10 20.00 -13.69
N GLY A 334 -14.89 21.30 -13.41
CA GLY A 334 -14.78 22.32 -14.44
C GLY A 334 -13.61 22.08 -15.39
N VAL A 335 -12.44 21.69 -14.85
CA VAL A 335 -11.28 21.31 -15.66
C VAL A 335 -11.58 20.10 -16.53
N PHE A 336 -12.17 19.02 -15.98
CA PHE A 336 -12.47 17.80 -16.74
C PHE A 336 -13.60 17.97 -17.79
N ILE A 337 -14.47 18.97 -17.63
CA ILE A 337 -15.49 19.31 -18.65
C ILE A 337 -14.88 20.15 -19.78
N ALA A 338 -13.89 21.00 -19.45
CA ALA A 338 -13.26 21.89 -20.42
C ALA A 338 -12.22 21.19 -21.32
N PHE A 339 -11.67 20.06 -20.90
CA PHE A 339 -10.65 19.26 -21.60
C PHE A 339 -11.15 17.86 -21.93
#